data_25515865bbdc8e9b6e41337e451337f0
#
_entry.id   25515865bbdc8e9b6e41337e451337f0
#
_cell.length_a   1.000
_cell.length_b   1.000
_cell.length_c   1.000
_cell.angle_alpha   90.00
_cell.angle_beta   90.00
_cell.angle_gamma   90.00
#
_symmetry.space_group_name_H-M   'P 1'
#
loop_
_entity.id
_entity.type
_entity.pdbx_description
1 polymer ?
#
loop_
_entity_poly.entity_id
_entity_poly.type
_entity_poly.pdbx_seq_one_letter_code
_entity_poly.pdbx_strand_id
1 'polypeptide(L)'
;GEINMNEEKKEFTLAGKTYHEGDIISIDGTTGNIYDGAIPTVDATIAGEFGRVMEWADKYRKLGVRTNADTPKDTAKAIELGAEGIGLCRTEHMFFDEERIFNLRKMILSETVEDREKYLNLLIPYQKGDFKAMYKELQGRPMTVRYIDPPLHEFIPKTEAEMKQLADAMGITVEKVQTVCNDLHEFNPMMGHRGCRLAVTYPEIARMQTRALIEAAI
;
A
#
# COMPACT_ATOMS: atom_id res chain seq x y z
N GLY A 1 -6.29 -14.82 20.93
CA GLY A 1 -6.33 -16.09 20.29
C GLY A 1 -5.42 -17.10 20.96
N GLU A 2 -5.39 -18.30 20.43
CA GLU A 2 -4.61 -19.41 20.98
C GLU A 2 -3.14 -19.42 20.53
N ILE A 3 -2.76 -18.46 19.67
CA ILE A 3 -1.40 -18.32 19.15
C ILE A 3 -0.57 -17.44 20.10
N ASN A 4 0.54 -17.97 20.58
CA ASN A 4 1.56 -17.23 21.31
C ASN A 4 2.75 -16.97 20.38
N MET A 5 2.97 -15.69 20.02
CA MET A 5 4.04 -15.27 19.11
C MET A 5 5.21 -14.68 19.88
N ASN A 6 6.41 -15.08 19.51
CA ASN A 6 7.68 -14.51 19.98
C ASN A 6 8.47 -13.98 18.77
N GLU A 7 8.38 -12.68 18.55
CA GLU A 7 8.99 -12.03 17.38
C GLU A 7 10.53 -12.05 17.45
N GLU A 8 11.10 -11.95 18.64
CA GLU A 8 12.57 -11.97 18.83
C GLU A 8 13.18 -13.30 18.43
N LYS A 9 12.48 -14.41 18.74
CA LYS A 9 12.91 -15.77 18.41
C LYS A 9 12.39 -16.25 17.05
N LYS A 10 11.55 -15.42 16.40
CA LYS A 10 10.86 -15.77 15.14
C LYS A 10 10.14 -17.11 15.23
N GLU A 11 9.40 -17.31 16.30
CA GLU A 11 8.66 -18.54 16.57
C GLU A 11 7.26 -18.22 17.10
N PHE A 12 6.33 -19.16 16.91
CA PHE A 12 5.04 -19.12 17.58
C PHE A 12 4.63 -20.52 18.04
N THR A 13 3.83 -20.55 19.10
CA THR A 13 3.29 -21.81 19.63
C THR A 13 1.78 -21.86 19.47
N LEU A 14 1.31 -22.96 18.95
CA LEU A 14 -0.12 -23.25 18.73
C LEU A 14 -0.43 -24.70 19.10
N ALA A 15 -1.44 -24.93 19.93
CA ALA A 15 -1.87 -26.27 20.34
C ALA A 15 -0.69 -27.15 20.89
N GLY A 16 0.25 -26.54 21.62
CA GLY A 16 1.40 -27.24 22.19
C GLY A 16 2.55 -27.54 21.24
N LYS A 17 2.44 -27.14 19.96
CA LYS A 17 3.51 -27.27 18.96
C LYS A 17 4.14 -25.90 18.70
N THR A 18 5.46 -25.87 18.61
CA THR A 18 6.22 -24.66 18.25
C THR A 18 6.58 -24.70 16.77
N TYR A 19 6.37 -23.60 16.07
CA TYR A 19 6.71 -23.35 14.69
C TYR A 19 7.75 -22.26 14.61
N HIS A 20 8.68 -22.39 13.68
CA HIS A 20 9.79 -21.47 13.44
C HIS A 20 9.66 -20.79 12.06
N GLU A 21 10.44 -19.74 11.86
CA GLU A 21 10.55 -19.09 10.55
C GLU A 21 10.95 -20.11 9.47
N GLY A 22 10.16 -20.21 8.40
CA GLY A 22 10.34 -21.18 7.31
C GLY A 22 9.46 -22.42 7.40
N ASP A 23 8.81 -22.69 8.53
CA ASP A 23 7.82 -23.76 8.63
C ASP A 23 6.58 -23.44 7.81
N ILE A 24 6.05 -24.44 7.13
CA ILE A 24 4.86 -24.31 6.29
C ILE A 24 3.63 -24.63 7.12
N ILE A 25 2.68 -23.72 7.12
CA ILE A 25 1.33 -23.89 7.66
C ILE A 25 0.30 -23.50 6.61
N SER A 26 -0.89 -24.08 6.68
CA SER A 26 -2.03 -23.68 5.85
C SER A 26 -3.14 -23.12 6.70
N ILE A 27 -3.78 -22.05 6.23
CA ILE A 27 -4.84 -21.31 6.96
C ILE A 27 -6.12 -21.35 6.14
N ASP A 28 -7.22 -21.80 6.75
CA ASP A 28 -8.56 -21.64 6.19
C ASP A 28 -9.24 -20.40 6.82
N GLY A 29 -9.27 -19.32 6.06
CA GLY A 29 -9.86 -18.05 6.51
C GLY A 29 -11.37 -18.11 6.73
N THR A 30 -12.08 -19.12 6.19
CA THR A 30 -13.51 -19.27 6.35
C THR A 30 -13.85 -19.87 7.71
N THR A 31 -13.14 -20.92 8.11
CA THR A 31 -13.35 -21.65 9.36
C THR A 31 -12.47 -21.16 10.50
N GLY A 32 -11.36 -20.47 10.18
CA GLY A 32 -10.33 -20.07 11.13
C GLY A 32 -9.39 -21.22 11.51
N ASN A 33 -9.45 -22.36 10.82
CA ASN A 33 -8.59 -23.49 11.09
C ASN A 33 -7.17 -23.25 10.57
N ILE A 34 -6.20 -23.77 11.32
CA ILE A 34 -4.78 -23.78 10.94
C ILE A 34 -4.37 -25.25 10.84
N TYR A 35 -3.73 -25.61 9.74
CA TYR A 35 -3.25 -26.96 9.45
C TYR A 35 -1.74 -26.97 9.43
N ASP A 36 -1.18 -28.03 9.96
CA ASP A 36 0.26 -28.29 9.95
C ASP A 36 0.70 -28.75 8.56
N GLY A 37 1.58 -27.99 7.93
CA GLY A 37 2.08 -28.26 6.60
C GLY A 37 1.26 -27.68 5.45
N ALA A 38 1.64 -28.02 4.22
CA ALA A 38 0.98 -27.59 3.00
C ALA A 38 -0.25 -28.45 2.71
N ILE A 39 -1.41 -27.81 2.52
CA ILE A 39 -2.62 -28.47 2.03
C ILE A 39 -2.78 -28.14 0.54
N PRO A 40 -3.29 -29.06 -0.28
CA PRO A 40 -3.66 -28.78 -1.65
C PRO A 40 -4.67 -27.62 -1.71
N THR A 41 -4.36 -26.59 -2.47
CA THR A 41 -5.23 -25.44 -2.73
C THR A 41 -5.63 -25.40 -4.19
N VAL A 42 -6.76 -24.80 -4.48
CA VAL A 42 -7.22 -24.51 -5.85
C VAL A 42 -7.37 -23.02 -6.03
N ASP A 43 -7.01 -22.51 -7.20
CA ASP A 43 -7.24 -21.11 -7.52
C ASP A 43 -8.74 -20.80 -7.59
N ALA A 44 -9.11 -19.61 -7.10
CA ALA A 44 -10.47 -19.12 -7.25
C ALA A 44 -10.76 -18.86 -8.74
N THR A 45 -11.78 -19.50 -9.25
CA THR A 45 -12.23 -19.30 -10.65
C THR A 45 -13.72 -19.02 -10.70
N ILE A 46 -14.13 -18.20 -11.68
CA ILE A 46 -15.53 -18.01 -12.04
C ILE A 46 -15.87 -19.00 -13.15
N ALA A 47 -16.04 -20.28 -12.77
CA ALA A 47 -16.28 -21.36 -13.72
C ALA A 47 -17.37 -22.33 -13.22
N GLY A 48 -17.83 -23.23 -14.11
CA GLY A 48 -18.83 -24.26 -13.78
C GLY A 48 -20.17 -23.67 -13.33
N GLU A 49 -20.78 -24.28 -12.35
CA GLU A 49 -22.09 -23.88 -11.82
C GLU A 49 -22.06 -22.48 -11.19
N PHE A 50 -20.94 -22.10 -10.56
CA PHE A 50 -20.76 -20.75 -10.03
C PHE A 50 -20.77 -19.71 -11.14
N GLY A 51 -20.11 -19.97 -12.27
CA GLY A 51 -20.14 -19.11 -13.45
C GLY A 51 -21.56 -18.91 -13.98
N ARG A 52 -22.38 -19.98 -14.04
CA ARG A 52 -23.79 -19.88 -14.44
C ARG A 52 -24.64 -19.00 -13.51
N VAL A 53 -24.41 -19.09 -12.21
CA VAL A 53 -25.08 -18.22 -11.24
C VAL A 53 -24.66 -16.76 -11.44
N MET A 54 -23.39 -16.51 -11.72
CA MET A 54 -22.89 -15.16 -12.01
C MET A 54 -23.48 -14.60 -13.32
N GLU A 55 -23.62 -15.42 -14.36
CA GLU A 55 -24.31 -15.03 -15.60
C GLU A 55 -25.77 -14.65 -15.35
N TRP A 56 -26.46 -15.38 -14.50
CA TRP A 56 -27.84 -15.03 -14.12
C TRP A 56 -27.87 -13.72 -13.33
N ALA A 57 -26.97 -13.55 -12.36
CA ALA A 57 -26.85 -12.30 -11.58
C ALA A 57 -26.64 -11.10 -12.52
N ASP A 58 -25.77 -11.22 -13.52
CA ASP A 58 -25.47 -10.15 -14.49
C ASP A 58 -26.67 -9.72 -15.32
N LYS A 59 -27.65 -10.62 -15.55
CA LYS A 59 -28.90 -10.26 -16.27
C LYS A 59 -29.81 -9.34 -15.46
N TYR A 60 -29.72 -9.35 -14.15
CA TYR A 60 -30.66 -8.65 -13.26
C TYR A 60 -30.01 -7.50 -12.49
N ARG A 61 -28.69 -7.54 -12.27
CA ARG A 61 -27.99 -6.47 -11.57
C ARG A 61 -28.03 -5.16 -12.35
N LYS A 62 -28.12 -4.05 -11.62
CA LYS A 62 -28.08 -2.69 -12.19
C LYS A 62 -26.80 -1.94 -11.81
N LEU A 63 -26.13 -2.37 -10.75
CA LEU A 63 -24.91 -1.75 -10.26
C LEU A 63 -23.68 -2.48 -10.80
N GLY A 64 -22.67 -1.69 -11.17
CA GLY A 64 -21.34 -2.19 -11.50
C GLY A 64 -20.59 -2.59 -10.24
N VAL A 65 -19.74 -3.62 -10.35
CA VAL A 65 -18.88 -4.07 -9.23
C VAL A 65 -17.47 -3.60 -9.48
N ARG A 66 -16.94 -2.82 -8.51
CA ARG A 66 -15.55 -2.37 -8.50
C ARG A 66 -14.85 -2.93 -7.27
N THR A 67 -13.58 -3.30 -7.42
CA THR A 67 -12.78 -3.81 -6.31
C THR A 67 -11.67 -2.83 -5.92
N ASN A 68 -11.00 -3.09 -4.80
CA ASN A 68 -9.79 -2.37 -4.43
C ASN A 68 -8.58 -3.07 -5.06
N ALA A 69 -7.69 -2.30 -5.67
CA ALA A 69 -6.41 -2.77 -6.16
C ALA A 69 -5.40 -1.62 -6.17
N ASP A 70 -4.18 -1.90 -5.74
CA ASP A 70 -3.14 -0.91 -5.53
C ASP A 70 -1.90 -1.18 -6.40
N THR A 71 -1.88 -2.33 -7.12
CA THR A 71 -0.80 -2.76 -8.01
C THR A 71 -1.33 -3.19 -9.38
N PRO A 72 -0.49 -3.17 -10.43
CA PRO A 72 -0.88 -3.71 -11.74
C PRO A 72 -1.30 -5.18 -11.70
N LYS A 73 -0.60 -6.01 -10.89
CA LYS A 73 -0.89 -7.42 -10.70
C LYS A 73 -2.28 -7.66 -10.10
N ASP A 74 -2.61 -6.91 -9.04
CA ASP A 74 -3.93 -7.00 -8.40
C ASP A 74 -5.03 -6.51 -9.34
N THR A 75 -4.74 -5.46 -10.13
CA THR A 75 -5.66 -4.94 -11.14
C THR A 75 -5.96 -5.99 -12.23
N ALA A 76 -4.94 -6.65 -12.76
CA ALA A 76 -5.10 -7.73 -13.74
C ALA A 76 -5.96 -8.87 -13.15
N LYS A 77 -5.67 -9.30 -11.92
CA LYS A 77 -6.45 -10.34 -11.24
C LYS A 77 -7.90 -9.92 -10.97
N ALA A 78 -8.11 -8.68 -10.59
CA ALA A 78 -9.44 -8.11 -10.41
C ALA A 78 -10.28 -8.18 -11.69
N ILE A 79 -9.69 -7.80 -12.82
CA ILE A 79 -10.37 -7.85 -14.12
C ILE A 79 -10.64 -9.28 -14.56
N GLU A 80 -9.69 -10.20 -14.38
CA GLU A 80 -9.87 -11.64 -14.62
C GLU A 80 -11.07 -12.20 -13.84
N LEU A 81 -11.26 -11.75 -12.61
CA LEU A 81 -12.37 -12.14 -11.74
C LEU A 81 -13.66 -11.34 -11.98
N GLY A 82 -13.74 -10.56 -13.05
CA GLY A 82 -14.95 -9.89 -13.49
C GLY A 82 -15.22 -8.51 -12.90
N ALA A 83 -14.22 -7.88 -12.25
CA ALA A 83 -14.37 -6.50 -11.77
C ALA A 83 -14.54 -5.52 -12.95
N GLU A 84 -15.44 -4.56 -12.81
CA GLU A 84 -15.76 -3.55 -13.85
C GLU A 84 -14.95 -2.26 -13.68
N GLY A 85 -14.00 -2.28 -12.75
CA GLY A 85 -13.07 -1.19 -12.46
C GLY A 85 -12.50 -1.27 -11.06
N ILE A 86 -11.69 -0.27 -10.72
CA ILE A 86 -11.11 -0.12 -9.40
C ILE A 86 -11.89 0.94 -8.62
N GLY A 87 -12.49 0.53 -7.50
CA GLY A 87 -13.27 1.38 -6.61
C GLY A 87 -12.39 2.20 -5.66
N LEU A 88 -11.21 1.68 -5.33
CA LEU A 88 -10.21 2.38 -4.55
C LEU A 88 -8.80 1.87 -4.87
N CYS A 89 -7.96 2.79 -5.31
CA CYS A 89 -6.51 2.62 -5.39
C CYS A 89 -5.86 3.51 -4.31
N ARG A 90 -5.17 2.87 -3.37
CA ARG A 90 -4.49 3.51 -2.24
C ARG A 90 -3.04 3.78 -2.63
N THR A 91 -2.74 5.01 -2.98
CA THR A 91 -1.41 5.37 -3.53
C THR A 91 -0.28 5.30 -2.51
N GLU A 92 -0.58 5.31 -1.21
CA GLU A 92 0.43 5.09 -0.16
C GLU A 92 1.18 3.77 -0.32
N HIS A 93 0.53 2.72 -0.81
CA HIS A 93 1.15 1.40 -1.02
C HIS A 93 2.22 1.41 -2.13
N MET A 94 2.16 2.39 -3.03
CA MET A 94 3.16 2.56 -4.08
C MET A 94 4.50 3.10 -3.57
N PHE A 95 4.57 3.58 -2.32
CA PHE A 95 5.76 4.22 -1.75
C PHE A 95 6.57 3.33 -0.80
N PHE A 96 6.11 2.12 -0.48
CA PHE A 96 6.81 1.25 0.48
C PHE A 96 8.03 0.50 -0.09
N ASP A 97 8.29 0.60 -1.38
CA ASP A 97 9.54 0.15 -1.98
C ASP A 97 10.73 0.93 -1.40
N GLU A 98 11.87 0.27 -1.18
CA GLU A 98 13.02 0.82 -0.46
C GLU A 98 13.53 2.15 -1.04
N GLU A 99 13.67 2.23 -2.36
CA GLU A 99 14.13 3.45 -3.02
C GLU A 99 13.09 4.58 -2.94
N ARG A 100 11.82 4.24 -3.10
CA ARG A 100 10.72 5.19 -3.10
C ARG A 100 10.48 5.77 -1.72
N ILE A 101 10.45 4.92 -0.69
CA ILE A 101 10.24 5.37 0.69
C ILE A 101 11.39 6.25 1.17
N PHE A 102 12.61 5.98 0.71
CA PHE A 102 13.76 6.79 1.05
C PHE A 102 13.64 8.24 0.53
N ASN A 103 13.19 8.41 -0.71
CA ASN A 103 12.93 9.73 -1.27
C ASN A 103 11.73 10.42 -0.61
N LEU A 104 10.68 9.66 -0.26
CA LEU A 104 9.55 10.20 0.48
C LEU A 104 9.98 10.69 1.89
N ARG A 105 10.80 9.94 2.59
CA ARG A 105 11.39 10.33 3.89
C ARG A 105 12.21 11.61 3.78
N LYS A 106 13.01 11.78 2.72
CA LYS A 106 13.74 13.03 2.47
C LYS A 106 12.79 14.21 2.24
N MET A 107 11.72 14.00 1.52
CA MET A 107 10.68 15.02 1.34
C MET A 107 10.05 15.41 2.69
N ILE A 108 9.71 14.45 3.53
CA ILE A 108 9.11 14.70 4.86
C ILE A 108 10.05 15.53 5.77
N LEU A 109 11.36 15.28 5.69
CA LEU A 109 12.37 16.01 6.48
C LEU A 109 12.77 17.36 5.87
N SER A 110 12.28 17.70 4.67
CA SER A 110 12.61 18.96 4.00
C SER A 110 11.87 20.13 4.64
N GLU A 111 12.60 21.21 4.90
CA GLU A 111 12.05 22.43 5.53
C GLU A 111 11.43 23.40 4.50
N THR A 112 11.98 23.43 3.29
CA THR A 112 11.53 24.34 2.22
C THR A 112 10.64 23.65 1.20
N VAL A 113 9.80 24.41 0.50
CA VAL A 113 8.97 23.89 -0.59
C VAL A 113 9.86 23.39 -1.73
N GLU A 114 10.93 24.12 -2.03
CA GLU A 114 11.89 23.78 -3.10
C GLU A 114 12.57 22.44 -2.85
N ASP A 115 12.98 22.18 -1.63
CA ASP A 115 13.60 20.90 -1.26
C ASP A 115 12.57 19.76 -1.32
N ARG A 116 11.34 19.98 -0.87
CA ARG A 116 10.26 19.00 -0.99
C ARG A 116 9.97 18.66 -2.44
N GLU A 117 9.82 19.67 -3.29
CA GLU A 117 9.57 19.49 -4.73
C GLU A 117 10.71 18.72 -5.42
N LYS A 118 11.96 18.95 -5.01
CA LYS A 118 13.11 18.19 -5.51
C LYS A 118 12.93 16.67 -5.30
N TYR A 119 12.56 16.25 -4.09
CA TYR A 119 12.39 14.82 -3.81
C TYR A 119 11.08 14.27 -4.37
N LEU A 120 10.02 15.07 -4.41
CA LEU A 120 8.77 14.69 -5.06
C LEU A 120 8.95 14.45 -6.56
N ASN A 121 9.75 15.26 -7.23
CA ASN A 121 10.04 15.08 -8.65
C ASN A 121 10.77 13.75 -8.94
N LEU A 122 11.54 13.21 -7.99
CA LEU A 122 12.15 11.88 -8.11
C LEU A 122 11.11 10.75 -8.01
N LEU A 123 9.97 11.00 -7.37
CA LEU A 123 8.90 10.03 -7.22
C LEU A 123 7.92 9.99 -8.41
N ILE A 124 7.85 11.05 -9.21
CA ILE A 124 6.94 11.13 -10.37
C ILE A 124 7.13 9.96 -11.34
N PRO A 125 8.35 9.60 -11.79
CA PRO A 125 8.52 8.50 -12.75
C PRO A 125 7.98 7.16 -12.24
N TYR A 126 8.15 6.88 -10.96
CA TYR A 126 7.66 5.65 -10.34
C TYR A 126 6.13 5.60 -10.32
N GLN A 127 5.48 6.62 -9.76
CA GLN A 127 4.02 6.67 -9.74
C GLN A 127 3.40 6.71 -11.14
N LYS A 128 3.98 7.48 -12.04
CA LYS A 128 3.56 7.50 -13.45
C LYS A 128 3.65 6.11 -14.08
N GLY A 129 4.73 5.37 -13.81
CA GLY A 129 4.92 4.00 -14.28
C GLY A 129 3.84 3.05 -13.74
N ASP A 130 3.55 3.13 -12.45
CA ASP A 130 2.54 2.32 -11.79
C ASP A 130 1.14 2.59 -12.35
N PHE A 131 0.74 3.86 -12.45
CA PHE A 131 -0.55 4.24 -13.04
C PHE A 131 -0.67 3.81 -14.49
N LYS A 132 0.38 4.02 -15.29
CA LYS A 132 0.40 3.58 -16.70
C LYS A 132 0.21 2.09 -16.84
N ALA A 133 0.85 1.29 -15.98
CA ALA A 133 0.68 -0.15 -15.96
C ALA A 133 -0.74 -0.55 -15.54
N MET A 134 -1.31 0.08 -14.50
CA MET A 134 -2.69 -0.16 -14.09
C MET A 134 -3.70 0.24 -15.17
N TYR A 135 -3.50 1.36 -15.87
CA TYR A 135 -4.38 1.78 -16.98
C TYR A 135 -4.40 0.77 -18.13
N LYS A 136 -3.25 0.17 -18.43
CA LYS A 136 -3.17 -0.90 -19.44
C LYS A 136 -4.01 -2.11 -19.07
N GLU A 137 -3.95 -2.55 -17.82
CA GLU A 137 -4.77 -3.66 -17.33
C GLU A 137 -6.26 -3.31 -17.31
N LEU A 138 -6.60 -2.07 -16.99
CA LEU A 138 -7.98 -1.61 -16.93
C LEU A 138 -8.66 -1.50 -18.29
N GLN A 139 -7.92 -1.26 -19.36
CA GLN A 139 -8.48 -1.20 -20.73
C GLN A 139 -9.69 -0.26 -20.85
N GLY A 140 -9.59 0.93 -20.26
CA GLY A 140 -10.66 1.94 -20.28
C GLY A 140 -11.69 1.83 -19.16
N ARG A 141 -11.60 0.83 -18.28
CA ARG A 141 -12.45 0.73 -17.09
C ARG A 141 -12.06 1.82 -16.07
N PRO A 142 -13.03 2.31 -15.29
CA PRO A 142 -12.78 3.40 -14.35
C PRO A 142 -11.92 2.96 -13.16
N MET A 143 -11.09 3.89 -12.66
CA MET A 143 -10.34 3.76 -11.43
C MET A 143 -10.53 4.99 -10.55
N THR A 144 -10.89 4.78 -9.28
CA THR A 144 -10.90 5.84 -8.27
C THR A 144 -9.58 5.83 -7.53
N VAL A 145 -8.81 6.90 -7.65
CA VAL A 145 -7.51 7.05 -7.02
C VAL A 145 -7.65 7.90 -5.76
N ARG A 146 -7.17 7.38 -4.64
CA ARG A 146 -6.98 8.15 -3.41
C ARG A 146 -5.55 8.66 -3.36
N TYR A 147 -5.36 9.96 -3.21
CA TYR A 147 -4.05 10.52 -2.91
C TYR A 147 -3.58 10.04 -1.54
N ILE A 148 -2.29 10.26 -1.21
CA ILE A 148 -1.73 9.89 0.09
C ILE A 148 -2.69 10.29 1.20
N ASP A 149 -3.19 9.29 1.93
CA ASP A 149 -4.13 9.48 3.03
C ASP A 149 -3.49 9.33 4.42
N PRO A 150 -2.60 8.35 4.69
CA PRO A 150 -2.00 8.20 6.01
C PRO A 150 -1.21 9.44 6.44
N PRO A 151 -1.13 9.72 7.77
CA PRO A 151 -0.26 10.74 8.29
C PRO A 151 1.20 10.46 7.98
N LEU A 152 2.01 11.51 7.87
CA LEU A 152 3.43 11.37 7.48
C LEU A 152 4.26 10.49 8.43
N HIS A 153 3.87 10.38 9.70
CA HIS A 153 4.59 9.53 10.66
C HIS A 153 4.57 8.03 10.31
N GLU A 154 3.68 7.58 9.45
CA GLU A 154 3.67 6.17 9.01
C GLU A 154 4.81 5.83 8.06
N PHE A 155 5.38 6.84 7.40
CA PHE A 155 6.47 6.67 6.44
C PHE A 155 7.86 6.93 7.01
N ILE A 156 7.98 7.54 8.21
CA ILE A 156 9.26 7.90 8.81
C ILE A 156 10.09 6.68 9.21
N PRO A 157 11.43 6.81 9.36
CA PRO A 157 12.29 5.73 9.81
C PRO A 157 11.91 5.28 11.22
N LYS A 158 11.98 3.97 11.46
CA LYS A 158 11.65 3.36 12.76
C LYS A 158 12.86 2.88 13.54
N THR A 159 13.99 2.70 12.88
CA THR A 159 15.23 2.20 13.49
C THR A 159 16.32 3.27 13.46
N GLU A 160 17.25 3.21 14.41
CA GLU A 160 18.42 4.11 14.45
C GLU A 160 19.27 4.00 13.19
N ALA A 161 19.40 2.81 12.61
CA ALA A 161 20.13 2.57 11.37
C ALA A 161 19.51 3.33 10.19
N GLU A 162 18.19 3.27 10.04
CA GLU A 162 17.47 4.03 9.01
C GLU A 162 17.58 5.56 9.23
N MET A 163 17.49 6.01 10.49
CA MET A 163 17.64 7.43 10.83
C MET A 163 19.05 7.93 10.49
N LYS A 164 20.08 7.14 10.80
CA LYS A 164 21.46 7.47 10.46
C LYS A 164 21.69 7.52 8.96
N GLN A 165 21.23 6.50 8.23
CA GLN A 165 21.32 6.48 6.76
C GLN A 165 20.68 7.72 6.12
N LEU A 166 19.52 8.13 6.64
CA LEU A 166 18.78 9.28 6.15
C LEU A 166 19.49 10.59 6.49
N ALA A 167 20.01 10.71 7.73
CA ALA A 167 20.80 11.85 8.19
C ALA A 167 22.06 12.05 7.34
N ASP A 168 22.82 10.98 7.11
CA ASP A 168 24.04 10.99 6.29
C ASP A 168 23.73 11.42 4.83
N ALA A 169 22.64 10.91 4.26
CA ALA A 169 22.24 11.23 2.88
C ALA A 169 21.72 12.67 2.69
N MET A 170 21.23 13.30 3.76
CA MET A 170 20.73 14.68 3.73
C MET A 170 21.75 15.70 4.29
N GLY A 171 22.86 15.23 4.87
CA GLY A 171 23.86 16.11 5.50
C GLY A 171 23.34 16.79 6.78
N ILE A 172 22.44 16.13 7.51
CA ILE A 172 21.84 16.60 8.78
C ILE A 172 22.22 15.68 9.92
N THR A 173 21.96 16.09 11.15
CA THR A 173 22.25 15.25 12.32
C THR A 173 21.14 14.23 12.58
N VAL A 174 21.46 13.11 13.22
CA VAL A 174 20.50 12.09 13.64
C VAL A 174 19.50 12.67 14.63
N GLU A 175 19.94 13.53 15.52
CA GLU A 175 19.07 14.22 16.50
C GLU A 175 18.00 15.07 15.79
N LYS A 176 18.35 15.71 14.68
CA LYS A 176 17.38 16.47 13.87
C LYS A 176 16.32 15.53 13.26
N VAL A 177 16.74 14.38 12.72
CA VAL A 177 15.79 13.37 12.20
C VAL A 177 14.86 12.90 13.32
N GLN A 178 15.41 12.56 14.46
CA GLN A 178 14.67 12.12 15.65
C GLN A 178 13.63 13.18 16.10
N THR A 179 14.01 14.46 16.13
CA THR A 179 13.12 15.55 16.52
C THR A 179 11.93 15.62 15.57
N VAL A 180 12.16 15.63 14.25
CA VAL A 180 11.07 15.66 13.26
C VAL A 180 10.17 14.44 13.38
N CYS A 181 10.75 13.25 13.59
CA CYS A 181 9.97 12.02 13.80
C CYS A 181 9.08 12.12 15.05
N ASN A 182 9.58 12.69 16.13
CA ASN A 182 8.81 12.89 17.35
C ASN A 182 7.69 13.93 17.18
N ASP A 183 7.97 15.02 16.47
CA ASP A 183 7.01 16.10 16.20
C ASP A 183 5.85 15.64 15.28
N LEU A 184 6.13 14.68 14.40
CA LEU A 184 5.13 14.09 13.50
C LEU A 184 4.28 13.00 14.17
N HIS A 185 4.63 12.55 15.38
CA HIS A 185 3.91 11.49 16.05
C HIS A 185 2.47 11.89 16.36
N GLU A 186 1.53 11.11 15.85
CA GLU A 186 0.10 11.33 16.05
C GLU A 186 -0.43 10.45 17.19
N PHE A 187 -1.07 11.05 18.19
CA PHE A 187 -1.71 10.30 19.26
C PHE A 187 -2.91 9.48 18.73
N ASN A 188 -3.67 10.06 17.80
CA ASN A 188 -4.75 9.37 17.11
C ASN A 188 -4.60 9.55 15.59
N PRO A 189 -4.04 8.56 14.86
CA PRO A 189 -3.81 8.65 13.42
C PRO A 189 -5.08 8.94 12.60
N MET A 190 -6.25 8.50 13.08
CA MET A 190 -7.53 8.73 12.39
C MET A 190 -7.95 10.19 12.39
N MET A 191 -7.58 10.94 13.43
CA MET A 191 -7.90 12.36 13.63
C MET A 191 -6.73 13.29 13.30
N GLY A 192 -5.57 12.74 13.00
CA GLY A 192 -4.32 13.47 12.77
C GLY A 192 -4.26 14.26 11.48
N HIS A 193 -3.05 14.75 11.18
CA HIS A 193 -2.75 15.53 9.97
C HIS A 193 -2.59 14.59 8.75
N ARG A 194 -3.71 14.29 8.10
CA ARG A 194 -3.80 13.33 6.99
C ARG A 194 -4.79 13.74 5.91
N GLY A 195 -4.80 13.03 4.79
CA GLY A 195 -5.77 13.16 3.71
C GLY A 195 -5.86 14.58 3.17
N CYS A 196 -7.06 15.15 3.14
CA CYS A 196 -7.27 16.50 2.61
C CYS A 196 -6.55 17.59 3.43
N ARG A 197 -6.40 17.43 4.75
CA ARG A 197 -5.64 18.36 5.58
C ARG A 197 -4.15 18.37 5.16
N LEU A 198 -3.58 17.20 4.91
CA LEU A 198 -2.21 17.07 4.40
C LEU A 198 -2.05 17.76 3.03
N ALA A 199 -2.99 17.54 2.11
CA ALA A 199 -2.97 18.14 0.77
C ALA A 199 -3.14 19.67 0.79
N VAL A 200 -3.79 20.23 1.80
CA VAL A 200 -3.90 21.70 1.99
C VAL A 200 -2.60 22.28 2.52
N THR A 201 -1.97 21.61 3.49
CA THR A 201 -0.71 22.10 4.11
C THR A 201 0.50 21.88 3.19
N TYR A 202 0.53 20.78 2.45
CA TYR A 202 1.60 20.42 1.50
C TYR A 202 1.03 20.23 0.09
N PRO A 203 0.57 21.29 -0.58
CA PRO A 203 -0.08 21.19 -1.90
C PRO A 203 0.82 20.61 -2.98
N GLU A 204 2.15 20.70 -2.82
CA GLU A 204 3.13 20.12 -3.71
C GLU A 204 3.01 18.60 -3.81
N ILE A 205 2.60 17.91 -2.73
CA ILE A 205 2.35 16.45 -2.75
C ILE A 205 1.18 16.14 -3.67
N ALA A 206 0.06 16.85 -3.51
CA ALA A 206 -1.12 16.66 -4.35
C ALA A 206 -0.84 17.01 -5.83
N ARG A 207 -0.07 18.07 -6.08
CA ARG A 207 0.37 18.43 -7.44
C ARG A 207 1.21 17.33 -8.08
N MET A 208 2.17 16.76 -7.34
CA MET A 208 3.02 15.68 -7.81
C MET A 208 2.18 14.46 -8.22
N GLN A 209 1.26 14.02 -7.34
CA GLN A 209 0.41 12.87 -7.62
C GLN A 209 -0.55 13.12 -8.79
N THR A 210 -1.16 14.32 -8.87
CA THR A 210 -2.00 14.70 -10.00
C THR A 210 -1.22 14.67 -11.30
N ARG A 211 0.00 15.22 -11.31
CA ARG A 211 0.87 15.21 -12.49
C ARG A 211 1.20 13.79 -12.93
N ALA A 212 1.63 12.92 -12.01
CA ALA A 212 1.93 11.53 -12.32
C ALA A 212 0.73 10.79 -12.91
N LEU A 213 -0.47 11.03 -12.36
CA LEU A 213 -1.72 10.43 -12.80
C LEU A 213 -2.10 10.86 -14.23
N ILE A 214 -2.07 12.16 -14.50
CA ILE A 214 -2.46 12.71 -15.81
C ILE A 214 -1.43 12.35 -16.88
N GLU A 215 -0.13 12.48 -16.57
CA GLU A 215 0.93 12.10 -17.52
C GLU A 215 0.95 10.59 -17.82
N ALA A 216 0.42 9.76 -16.93
CA ALA A 216 0.27 8.32 -17.19
C ALA A 216 -0.88 8.01 -18.15
N ALA A 217 -1.88 8.88 -18.24
CA ALA A 217 -3.07 8.71 -19.09
C ALA A 217 -2.86 9.20 -20.53
N ILE A 218 -1.81 9.99 -20.77
CA ILE A 218 -1.40 10.50 -22.09
C ILE A 218 -0.44 9.50 -22.76
#